data_2f84c1a3d8a9310167739b1f40dd88a9
#
_entry.id   2f84c1a3d8a9310167739b1f40dd88a9
#
_cell.length_a   1.000
_cell.length_b   1.000
_cell.length_c   1.000
_cell.angle_alpha   90.00
_cell.angle_beta   90.00
_cell.angle_gamma   90.00
#
_symmetry.space_group_name_H-M   'P 1'
#
loop_
_entity.id
_entity.type
_entity.pdbx_description
1 polymer ?
#
loop_
_entity_poly.entity_id
_entity_poly.type
_entity_poly.pdbx_seq_one_letter_code
_entity_poly.pdbx_strand_id
1 'polypeptide(L)'
;MAVQERQFSSSSDAAQALADAIAQALTAALDARGRASLVVSGGRSPIGFFHCLRDAALDWSRVWITLADERWVPDTDPDSNAGLVKQHLLQGAATAAHFLPLWNGAATPAAAITERSLALAALPRPFDAVVLGMGEDGHTASLFPGAAGLADALNPAGPALLAAVDPPAAPHPRLSLTLAALLGSRHIHLPLAGAAKRAVFARALANCDPLRLPVAAVLCQSAVPVTAYLSP
;
A
#
# COMPACT_ATOMS: atom_id res chain seq x y z
N MET A 1 7.71 12.05 13.28
CA MET A 1 7.00 11.38 14.42
C MET A 1 7.57 9.97 14.55
N ALA A 2 7.63 9.41 15.77
CA ALA A 2 8.06 8.01 15.94
C ALA A 2 6.99 7.07 15.37
N VAL A 3 7.41 5.93 14.83
CA VAL A 3 6.49 4.87 14.40
C VAL A 3 5.75 4.33 15.63
N GLN A 4 4.42 4.23 15.55
CA GLN A 4 3.63 3.61 16.59
C GLN A 4 3.64 2.08 16.38
N GLU A 5 4.12 1.33 17.35
CA GLU A 5 4.08 -0.14 17.34
C GLU A 5 2.89 -0.66 18.14
N ARG A 6 2.14 -1.58 17.55
CA ARG A 6 1.05 -2.32 18.19
C ARG A 6 1.36 -3.81 18.13
N GLN A 7 1.44 -4.46 19.28
CA GLN A 7 1.73 -5.89 19.40
C GLN A 7 0.42 -6.68 19.52
N PHE A 8 0.35 -7.81 18.84
CA PHE A 8 -0.83 -8.69 18.85
C PHE A 8 -0.43 -10.14 19.10
N SER A 9 -1.32 -10.89 19.73
CA SER A 9 -1.12 -12.31 20.05
C SER A 9 -1.29 -13.22 18.82
N SER A 10 -2.04 -12.75 17.81
CA SER A 10 -2.28 -13.48 16.57
C SER A 10 -2.33 -12.55 15.35
N SER A 11 -2.10 -13.12 14.16
CA SER A 11 -2.28 -12.42 12.90
C SER A 11 -3.75 -12.05 12.64
N SER A 12 -4.70 -12.82 13.19
CA SER A 12 -6.13 -12.51 13.10
C SER A 12 -6.49 -11.25 13.90
N ASP A 13 -5.98 -11.12 15.14
CA ASP A 13 -6.21 -9.93 15.97
C ASP A 13 -5.57 -8.68 15.33
N ALA A 14 -4.38 -8.84 14.76
CA ALA A 14 -3.71 -7.76 14.04
C ALA A 14 -4.52 -7.32 12.81
N ALA A 15 -5.07 -8.26 12.05
CA ALA A 15 -5.89 -7.99 10.87
C ALA A 15 -7.19 -7.29 11.23
N GLN A 16 -7.87 -7.72 12.30
CA GLN A 16 -9.09 -7.07 12.80
C GLN A 16 -8.79 -5.64 13.27
N ALA A 17 -7.75 -5.46 14.08
CA ALA A 17 -7.37 -4.14 14.59
C ALA A 17 -6.95 -3.16 13.47
N LEU A 18 -6.32 -3.67 12.40
CA LEU A 18 -6.03 -2.90 11.20
C LEU A 18 -7.33 -2.51 10.49
N ALA A 19 -8.25 -3.46 10.29
CA ALA A 19 -9.54 -3.21 9.63
C ALA A 19 -10.36 -2.15 10.39
N ASP A 20 -10.41 -2.23 11.71
CA ASP A 20 -11.09 -1.25 12.56
C ASP A 20 -10.49 0.15 12.42
N ALA A 21 -9.17 0.26 12.41
CA ALA A 21 -8.47 1.54 12.25
C ALA A 21 -8.73 2.15 10.85
N ILE A 22 -8.70 1.33 9.80
CA ILE A 22 -9.01 1.78 8.44
C ILE A 22 -10.49 2.19 8.32
N ALA A 23 -11.42 1.39 8.84
CA ALA A 23 -12.85 1.71 8.82
C ALA A 23 -13.12 3.05 9.52
N GLN A 24 -12.51 3.29 10.68
CA GLN A 24 -12.61 4.57 11.39
C GLN A 24 -12.07 5.75 10.57
N ALA A 25 -10.90 5.59 9.93
CA ALA A 25 -10.32 6.64 9.09
C ALA A 25 -11.21 6.97 7.89
N LEU A 26 -11.77 5.94 7.23
CA LEU A 26 -12.68 6.11 6.11
C LEU A 26 -14.00 6.75 6.54
N THR A 27 -14.58 6.33 7.67
CA THR A 27 -15.79 6.96 8.25
C THR A 27 -15.56 8.44 8.50
N ALA A 28 -14.48 8.80 9.21
CA ALA A 28 -14.15 10.19 9.48
C ALA A 28 -13.95 11.02 8.19
N ALA A 29 -13.41 10.40 7.15
CA ALA A 29 -13.26 11.03 5.84
C ALA A 29 -14.63 11.26 5.15
N LEU A 30 -15.49 10.25 5.19
CA LEU A 30 -16.86 10.33 4.64
C LEU A 30 -17.68 11.42 5.35
N ASP A 31 -17.61 11.48 6.68
CA ASP A 31 -18.31 12.50 7.48
C ASP A 31 -17.80 13.91 7.18
N ALA A 32 -16.47 14.08 7.08
CA ALA A 32 -15.86 15.39 6.89
C ALA A 32 -15.95 15.91 5.44
N ARG A 33 -15.87 15.02 4.43
CA ARG A 33 -15.67 15.42 3.02
C ARG A 33 -16.63 14.75 2.03
N GLY A 34 -17.48 13.83 2.49
CA GLY A 34 -18.40 13.08 1.64
C GLY A 34 -17.71 12.02 0.76
N ARG A 35 -16.42 11.84 0.88
CA ARG A 35 -15.63 10.87 0.08
C ARG A 35 -14.37 10.44 0.84
N ALA A 36 -13.94 9.21 0.60
CA ALA A 36 -12.75 8.64 1.24
C ALA A 36 -11.87 7.90 0.23
N SER A 37 -10.60 7.69 0.57
CA SER A 37 -9.64 6.98 -0.29
C SER A 37 -8.71 6.06 0.50
N LEU A 38 -8.49 4.88 -0.05
CA LEU A 38 -7.66 3.82 0.52
C LEU A 38 -6.66 3.31 -0.53
N VAL A 39 -5.41 3.21 -0.13
CA VAL A 39 -4.37 2.52 -0.91
C VAL A 39 -4.04 1.21 -0.22
N VAL A 40 -4.01 0.11 -0.96
CA VAL A 40 -3.69 -1.22 -0.42
C VAL A 40 -2.55 -1.89 -1.19
N SER A 41 -1.76 -2.70 -0.50
CA SER A 41 -0.79 -3.60 -1.11
C SER A 41 -1.40 -4.97 -1.35
N GLY A 42 -0.82 -5.71 -2.28
CA GLY A 42 -1.16 -7.10 -2.54
C GLY A 42 -0.38 -8.10 -1.69
N GLY A 43 -0.33 -9.34 -2.17
CA GLY A 43 0.30 -10.46 -1.50
C GLY A 43 -0.64 -11.19 -0.54
N ARG A 44 -0.14 -12.27 0.10
CA ARG A 44 -0.97 -13.11 0.98
C ARG A 44 -1.28 -12.50 2.34
N SER A 45 -0.40 -11.64 2.84
CA SER A 45 -0.52 -11.04 4.19
C SER A 45 -1.80 -10.20 4.39
N PRO A 46 -2.30 -9.40 3.43
CA PRO A 46 -3.48 -8.56 3.64
C PRO A 46 -4.82 -9.30 3.51
N ILE A 47 -4.88 -10.57 3.11
CA ILE A 47 -6.15 -11.28 2.87
C ILE A 47 -7.05 -11.27 4.11
N GLY A 48 -6.51 -11.59 5.29
CA GLY A 48 -7.27 -11.55 6.55
C GLY A 48 -7.84 -10.17 6.85
N PHE A 49 -7.04 -9.12 6.66
CA PHE A 49 -7.46 -7.73 6.77
C PHE A 49 -8.56 -7.38 5.76
N PHE A 50 -8.44 -7.80 4.49
CA PHE A 50 -9.47 -7.57 3.48
C PHE A 50 -10.82 -8.19 3.86
N HIS A 51 -10.80 -9.42 4.41
CA HIS A 51 -12.02 -10.07 4.86
C HIS A 51 -12.68 -9.32 6.02
N CYS A 52 -11.91 -8.81 6.99
CA CYS A 52 -12.45 -8.00 8.08
C CYS A 52 -12.98 -6.65 7.59
N LEU A 53 -12.24 -5.98 6.70
CA LEU A 53 -12.59 -4.64 6.23
C LEU A 53 -13.83 -4.61 5.33
N ARG A 54 -13.99 -5.57 4.40
CA ARG A 54 -15.13 -5.60 3.46
C ARG A 54 -16.50 -5.65 4.14
N ASP A 55 -16.53 -6.17 5.39
CA ASP A 55 -17.74 -6.31 6.18
C ASP A 55 -18.00 -5.07 7.07
N ALA A 56 -17.14 -4.04 7.00
CA ALA A 56 -17.33 -2.79 7.74
C ALA A 56 -18.57 -2.02 7.24
N ALA A 57 -19.31 -1.45 8.19
CA ALA A 57 -20.50 -0.64 7.92
C ALA A 57 -20.12 0.75 7.38
N LEU A 58 -19.73 0.81 6.10
CA LEU A 58 -19.35 2.03 5.39
C LEU A 58 -20.26 2.27 4.21
N ASP A 59 -20.41 3.54 3.83
CA ASP A 59 -20.97 3.89 2.51
C ASP A 59 -19.87 3.71 1.44
N TRP A 60 -19.71 2.47 1.01
CA TRP A 60 -18.70 2.08 0.03
C TRP A 60 -18.84 2.78 -1.32
N SER A 61 -20.02 3.25 -1.69
CA SER A 61 -20.22 3.99 -2.94
C SER A 61 -19.49 5.33 -2.99
N ARG A 62 -18.96 5.79 -1.84
CA ARG A 62 -18.18 7.01 -1.70
C ARG A 62 -16.72 6.75 -1.29
N VAL A 63 -16.27 5.49 -1.43
CA VAL A 63 -14.89 5.09 -1.14
C VAL A 63 -14.14 4.77 -2.44
N TRP A 64 -12.96 5.36 -2.62
CA TRP A 64 -12.04 5.08 -3.72
C TRP A 64 -10.90 4.23 -3.23
N ILE A 65 -10.63 3.12 -3.92
CA ILE A 65 -9.57 2.16 -3.59
C ILE A 65 -8.59 2.11 -4.76
N THR A 66 -7.30 2.12 -4.46
CA THR A 66 -6.24 1.85 -5.43
C THR A 66 -5.13 1.01 -4.81
N LEU A 67 -4.13 0.67 -5.60
CA LEU A 67 -3.02 -0.19 -5.22
C LEU A 67 -1.76 0.63 -4.91
N ALA A 68 -0.94 0.16 -3.96
CA ALA A 68 0.39 0.70 -3.72
C ALA A 68 1.36 0.35 -4.86
N ASP A 69 1.16 -0.82 -5.45
CA ASP A 69 1.92 -1.34 -6.59
C ASP A 69 1.13 -2.43 -7.32
N GLU A 70 1.53 -2.72 -8.56
CA GLU A 70 0.96 -3.80 -9.35
C GLU A 70 2.03 -4.53 -10.15
N ARG A 71 1.87 -5.84 -10.26
CA ARG A 71 2.61 -6.67 -11.20
C ARG A 71 2.04 -6.43 -12.60
N TRP A 72 2.92 -6.29 -13.60
CA TRP A 72 2.47 -5.93 -14.95
C TRP A 72 1.88 -7.15 -15.68
N VAL A 73 0.77 -7.62 -15.15
CA VAL A 73 -0.01 -8.77 -15.64
C VAL A 73 -1.50 -8.43 -15.58
N PRO A 74 -2.35 -9.08 -16.40
CA PRO A 74 -3.80 -8.89 -16.33
C PRO A 74 -4.36 -9.31 -14.97
N ASP A 75 -5.52 -8.76 -14.60
CA ASP A 75 -6.17 -9.04 -13.32
C ASP A 75 -6.69 -10.49 -13.15
N THR A 76 -6.70 -11.25 -14.24
CA THR A 76 -6.98 -12.70 -14.25
C THR A 76 -5.75 -13.55 -13.90
N ASP A 77 -4.55 -12.96 -13.89
CA ASP A 77 -3.33 -13.64 -13.51
C ASP A 77 -3.27 -13.81 -11.98
N PRO A 78 -2.86 -14.98 -11.46
CA PRO A 78 -2.77 -15.23 -10.02
C PRO A 78 -1.77 -14.29 -9.29
N ASP A 79 -0.84 -13.68 -10.01
CA ASP A 79 0.10 -12.73 -9.45
C ASP A 79 -0.42 -11.29 -9.42
N SER A 80 -1.61 -10.99 -9.98
CA SER A 80 -2.17 -9.65 -9.97
C SER A 80 -2.67 -9.22 -8.58
N ASN A 81 -2.23 -8.04 -8.16
CA ASN A 81 -2.75 -7.40 -6.96
C ASN A 81 -4.20 -6.93 -7.15
N ALA A 82 -4.55 -6.46 -8.36
CA ALA A 82 -5.94 -6.10 -8.68
C ALA A 82 -6.87 -7.32 -8.63
N GLY A 83 -6.44 -8.45 -9.16
CA GLY A 83 -7.18 -9.72 -9.05
C GLY A 83 -7.43 -10.11 -7.60
N LEU A 84 -6.39 -10.04 -6.76
CA LEU A 84 -6.49 -10.33 -5.33
C LEU A 84 -7.45 -9.39 -4.59
N VAL A 85 -7.39 -8.08 -4.85
CA VAL A 85 -8.31 -7.08 -4.26
C VAL A 85 -9.75 -7.34 -4.70
N LYS A 86 -9.99 -7.64 -5.97
CA LYS A 86 -11.32 -8.00 -6.48
C LYS A 86 -11.85 -9.26 -5.81
N GLN A 87 -11.01 -10.27 -5.61
CA GLN A 87 -11.40 -11.55 -5.02
C GLN A 87 -11.69 -11.46 -3.52
N HIS A 88 -10.95 -10.64 -2.76
CA HIS A 88 -10.97 -10.68 -1.30
C HIS A 88 -11.55 -9.43 -0.63
N LEU A 89 -11.35 -8.24 -1.20
CA LEU A 89 -11.84 -6.98 -0.63
C LEU A 89 -13.13 -6.51 -1.28
N LEU A 90 -13.20 -6.47 -2.62
CA LEU A 90 -14.36 -5.94 -3.34
C LEU A 90 -15.47 -6.99 -3.44
N GLN A 91 -15.96 -7.44 -2.28
CA GLN A 91 -17.01 -8.43 -2.11
C GLN A 91 -18.11 -7.87 -1.19
N GLY A 92 -19.32 -8.42 -1.26
CA GLY A 92 -20.44 -7.96 -0.42
C GLY A 92 -20.71 -6.47 -0.60
N ALA A 93 -20.80 -5.72 0.51
CA ALA A 93 -21.05 -4.27 0.47
C ALA A 93 -19.91 -3.48 -0.19
N ALA A 94 -18.67 -3.95 -0.05
CA ALA A 94 -17.51 -3.29 -0.62
C ALA A 94 -17.41 -3.37 -2.15
N THR A 95 -18.29 -4.14 -2.82
CA THR A 95 -18.41 -4.10 -4.30
C THR A 95 -18.85 -2.74 -4.83
N ALA A 96 -19.50 -1.92 -4.00
CA ALA A 96 -19.92 -0.56 -4.37
C ALA A 96 -18.75 0.44 -4.41
N ALA A 97 -17.54 0.09 -3.93
CA ALA A 97 -16.39 0.98 -3.95
C ALA A 97 -15.87 1.24 -5.37
N HIS A 98 -15.37 2.45 -5.58
CA HIS A 98 -14.69 2.81 -6.83
C HIS A 98 -13.28 2.26 -6.81
N PHE A 99 -12.95 1.32 -7.67
CA PHE A 99 -11.61 0.74 -7.74
C PHE A 99 -10.83 1.25 -8.96
N LEU A 100 -9.65 1.81 -8.72
CA LEU A 100 -8.68 2.20 -9.74
C LEU A 100 -7.54 1.18 -9.79
N PRO A 101 -7.54 0.23 -10.74
CA PRO A 101 -6.39 -0.67 -10.96
C PRO A 101 -5.22 0.10 -11.56
N LEU A 102 -3.99 -0.34 -11.30
CA LEU A 102 -2.79 0.26 -11.92
C LEU A 102 -2.51 -0.33 -13.30
N TRP A 103 -2.76 -1.62 -13.52
CA TRP A 103 -2.65 -2.23 -14.84
C TRP A 103 -3.78 -1.76 -15.77
N ASN A 104 -3.43 -1.36 -17.00
CA ASN A 104 -4.39 -0.84 -18.00
C ASN A 104 -4.28 -1.50 -19.37
N GLY A 105 -3.51 -2.60 -19.48
CA GLY A 105 -3.29 -3.30 -20.76
C GLY A 105 -2.20 -2.71 -21.64
N ALA A 106 -1.54 -1.63 -21.23
CA ALA A 106 -0.40 -1.11 -21.97
C ALA A 106 0.75 -2.13 -22.03
N ALA A 107 1.57 -2.07 -23.06
CA ALA A 107 2.65 -3.04 -23.30
C ALA A 107 3.69 -3.09 -22.17
N THR A 108 3.95 -1.97 -21.51
CA THR A 108 4.90 -1.87 -20.40
C THR A 108 4.36 -0.96 -19.29
N PRO A 109 4.85 -1.11 -18.02
CA PRO A 109 4.49 -0.19 -16.95
C PRO A 109 4.82 1.27 -17.29
N ALA A 110 5.95 1.51 -17.96
CA ALA A 110 6.38 2.85 -18.36
C ALA A 110 5.39 3.53 -19.32
N ALA A 111 4.81 2.77 -20.24
CA ALA A 111 3.81 3.29 -21.18
C ALA A 111 2.50 3.69 -20.50
N ALA A 112 2.21 3.14 -19.32
CA ALA A 112 0.99 3.44 -18.55
C ALA A 112 1.14 4.65 -17.62
N ILE A 113 2.35 5.13 -17.32
CA ILE A 113 2.60 6.13 -16.28
C ILE A 113 1.75 7.38 -16.46
N THR A 114 1.71 7.97 -17.66
CA THR A 114 0.99 9.22 -17.89
C THR A 114 -0.51 9.07 -17.61
N GLU A 115 -1.15 8.07 -18.20
CA GLU A 115 -2.58 7.82 -18.03
C GLU A 115 -2.92 7.49 -16.57
N ARG A 116 -2.15 6.56 -15.96
CA ARG A 116 -2.39 6.14 -14.58
C ARG A 116 -2.10 7.25 -13.57
N SER A 117 -1.11 8.11 -13.83
CA SER A 117 -0.85 9.28 -12.98
C SER A 117 -2.01 10.27 -13.01
N LEU A 118 -2.59 10.55 -14.18
CA LEU A 118 -3.77 11.40 -14.29
C LEU A 118 -4.98 10.80 -13.56
N ALA A 119 -5.23 9.50 -13.73
CA ALA A 119 -6.30 8.80 -13.03
C ALA A 119 -6.08 8.81 -11.49
N LEU A 120 -4.85 8.58 -11.05
CA LEU A 120 -4.49 8.59 -9.63
C LEU A 120 -4.61 10.00 -9.02
N ALA A 121 -4.26 11.06 -9.76
CA ALA A 121 -4.40 12.44 -9.31
C ALA A 121 -5.88 12.86 -9.13
N ALA A 122 -6.81 12.22 -9.84
CA ALA A 122 -8.25 12.46 -9.71
C ALA A 122 -8.88 11.83 -8.46
N LEU A 123 -8.19 10.90 -7.79
CA LEU A 123 -8.68 10.30 -6.55
C LEU A 123 -8.73 11.34 -5.41
N PRO A 124 -9.59 11.12 -4.39
CA PRO A 124 -9.58 11.94 -3.19
C PRO A 124 -8.20 11.94 -2.52
N ARG A 125 -7.63 13.13 -2.31
CA ARG A 125 -6.29 13.29 -1.70
C ARG A 125 -6.31 14.37 -0.62
N PRO A 126 -5.37 14.32 0.38
CA PRO A 126 -4.44 13.21 0.62
C PRO A 126 -5.17 11.89 0.85
N PHE A 127 -4.56 10.74 0.53
CA PHE A 127 -5.16 9.44 0.82
C PHE A 127 -5.47 9.32 2.31
N ASP A 128 -6.65 8.81 2.66
CA ASP A 128 -7.05 8.72 4.07
C ASP A 128 -6.29 7.65 4.82
N ALA A 129 -6.02 6.53 4.14
CA ALA A 129 -5.18 5.48 4.66
C ALA A 129 -4.38 4.81 3.54
N VAL A 130 -3.16 4.40 3.87
CA VAL A 130 -2.29 3.58 3.03
C VAL A 130 -1.88 2.35 3.81
N VAL A 131 -2.14 1.16 3.28
CA VAL A 131 -1.71 -0.12 3.86
C VAL A 131 -0.58 -0.67 3.00
N LEU A 132 0.62 -0.75 3.57
CA LEU A 132 1.82 -1.23 2.89
C LEU A 132 2.22 -2.63 3.38
N GLY A 133 2.72 -3.45 2.45
CA GLY A 133 3.49 -4.63 2.78
C GLY A 133 4.99 -4.32 2.94
N MET A 134 5.74 -5.28 3.47
CA MET A 134 7.19 -5.28 3.52
C MET A 134 7.73 -6.67 3.16
N GLY A 135 8.73 -6.73 2.28
CA GLY A 135 9.49 -7.93 1.99
C GLY A 135 10.58 -8.22 3.04
N GLU A 136 11.11 -9.42 3.03
CA GLU A 136 12.25 -9.80 3.90
C GLU A 136 13.57 -9.14 3.43
N ASP A 137 13.62 -8.65 2.21
CA ASP A 137 14.68 -7.81 1.66
C ASP A 137 14.49 -6.30 1.98
N GLY A 138 13.40 -5.95 2.67
CA GLY A 138 13.07 -4.58 3.07
C GLY A 138 12.38 -3.75 2.00
N HIS A 139 11.98 -4.33 0.86
CA HIS A 139 11.16 -3.60 -0.10
C HIS A 139 9.78 -3.27 0.48
N THR A 140 9.16 -2.20 0.01
CA THR A 140 7.77 -1.84 0.25
C THR A 140 7.14 -1.33 -1.04
N ALA A 141 5.83 -1.54 -1.26
CA ALA A 141 5.23 -1.45 -2.59
C ALA A 141 6.09 -2.25 -3.59
N SER A 142 6.51 -1.69 -4.72
CA SER A 142 7.54 -2.28 -5.59
C SER A 142 8.84 -1.46 -5.61
N LEU A 143 9.18 -0.82 -4.50
CA LEU A 143 10.47 -0.14 -4.29
C LEU A 143 11.49 -1.15 -3.76
N PHE A 144 12.23 -1.78 -4.66
CA PHE A 144 13.17 -2.86 -4.36
C PHE A 144 14.61 -2.36 -4.18
N PRO A 145 15.37 -2.90 -3.21
CA PRO A 145 16.79 -2.59 -3.09
C PRO A 145 17.53 -2.97 -4.37
N GLY A 146 18.38 -2.07 -4.85
CA GLY A 146 19.15 -2.26 -6.08
C GLY A 146 18.38 -2.12 -7.40
N ALA A 147 17.08 -1.84 -7.39
CA ALA A 147 16.34 -1.58 -8.61
C ALA A 147 16.79 -0.27 -9.27
N ALA A 148 16.83 -0.26 -10.61
CA ALA A 148 17.11 0.97 -11.36
C ALA A 148 16.05 2.04 -11.05
N GLY A 149 16.47 3.30 -10.86
CA GLY A 149 15.59 4.41 -10.54
C GLY A 149 15.04 4.43 -9.10
N LEU A 150 15.51 3.54 -8.21
CA LEU A 150 15.07 3.49 -6.82
C LEU A 150 15.25 4.83 -6.10
N ALA A 151 16.39 5.50 -6.28
CA ALA A 151 16.68 6.77 -5.62
C ALA A 151 15.65 7.86 -6.00
N ASP A 152 15.27 7.92 -7.29
CA ASP A 152 14.26 8.86 -7.78
C ASP A 152 12.87 8.51 -7.23
N ALA A 153 12.52 7.22 -7.22
CA ALA A 153 11.24 6.73 -6.69
C ALA A 153 11.12 6.93 -5.16
N LEU A 154 12.24 6.98 -4.45
CA LEU A 154 12.34 7.26 -3.01
C LEU A 154 12.48 8.76 -2.68
N ASN A 155 12.53 9.65 -3.68
CA ASN A 155 12.59 11.09 -3.43
C ASN A 155 11.24 11.60 -2.88
N PRO A 156 11.15 12.04 -1.61
CA PRO A 156 9.89 12.48 -1.01
C PRO A 156 9.36 13.79 -1.61
N ALA A 157 10.21 14.57 -2.28
CA ALA A 157 9.86 15.80 -2.99
C ALA A 157 9.76 15.59 -4.51
N GLY A 158 9.83 14.35 -4.99
CA GLY A 158 9.72 14.02 -6.41
C GLY A 158 8.34 14.35 -6.97
N PRO A 159 8.25 14.86 -8.21
CA PRO A 159 6.96 15.22 -8.83
C PRO A 159 6.16 14.01 -9.32
N ALA A 160 6.81 12.86 -9.52
CA ALA A 160 6.19 11.67 -10.08
C ALA A 160 5.33 10.95 -9.02
N LEU A 161 4.11 10.56 -9.40
CA LEU A 161 3.25 9.74 -8.54
C LEU A 161 3.55 8.24 -8.69
N LEU A 162 4.03 7.83 -9.87
CA LEU A 162 4.26 6.43 -10.24
C LEU A 162 5.68 6.24 -10.78
N ALA A 163 6.22 5.06 -10.53
CA ALA A 163 7.48 4.59 -11.07
C ALA A 163 7.27 3.21 -11.74
N ALA A 164 7.81 3.05 -12.95
CA ALA A 164 7.99 1.74 -13.56
C ALA A 164 9.25 1.10 -12.96
N VAL A 165 9.11 -0.12 -12.46
CA VAL A 165 10.18 -0.83 -11.76
C VAL A 165 10.38 -2.20 -12.39
N ASP A 166 11.63 -2.53 -12.68
CA ASP A 166 12.04 -3.88 -13.05
C ASP A 166 12.82 -4.47 -11.86
N PRO A 167 12.20 -5.37 -11.07
CA PRO A 167 12.80 -5.85 -9.83
C PRO A 167 13.97 -6.78 -10.11
N PRO A 168 15.12 -6.64 -9.40
CA PRO A 168 16.31 -7.45 -9.66
C PRO A 168 16.15 -8.95 -9.44
N ALA A 169 15.22 -9.34 -8.54
CA ALA A 169 15.09 -10.71 -8.06
C ALA A 169 13.63 -11.21 -7.94
N ALA A 170 12.68 -10.55 -8.58
CA ALA A 170 11.28 -10.96 -8.56
C ALA A 170 10.72 -11.04 -9.99
N PRO A 171 9.73 -11.91 -10.25
CA PRO A 171 9.10 -11.99 -11.55
C PRO A 171 8.27 -10.73 -11.85
N HIS A 172 8.05 -10.47 -13.11
CA HIS A 172 7.24 -9.40 -13.69
C HIS A 172 7.79 -7.98 -13.47
N PRO A 173 7.75 -7.13 -14.48
CA PRO A 173 7.84 -5.68 -14.32
C PRO A 173 6.71 -5.15 -13.42
N ARG A 174 6.88 -3.98 -12.85
CA ARG A 174 5.95 -3.40 -11.86
C ARG A 174 5.61 -1.95 -12.20
N LEU A 175 4.41 -1.55 -11.79
CA LEU A 175 4.06 -0.14 -11.61
C LEU A 175 3.86 0.11 -10.12
N SER A 176 4.59 1.06 -9.55
CA SER A 176 4.58 1.36 -8.11
C SER A 176 4.25 2.81 -7.84
N LEU A 177 3.53 3.08 -6.76
CA LEU A 177 3.51 4.41 -6.17
C LEU A 177 4.94 4.78 -5.72
N THR A 178 5.32 6.04 -5.94
CA THR A 178 6.56 6.60 -5.41
C THR A 178 6.41 6.93 -3.92
N LEU A 179 7.53 7.16 -3.23
CA LEU A 179 7.49 7.62 -1.84
C LEU A 179 6.71 8.93 -1.71
N ALA A 180 6.89 9.89 -2.62
CA ALA A 180 6.15 11.15 -2.62
C ALA A 180 4.62 10.91 -2.69
N ALA A 181 4.18 9.96 -3.52
CA ALA A 181 2.77 9.60 -3.63
C ALA A 181 2.24 8.93 -2.34
N LEU A 182 3.02 8.03 -1.73
CA LEU A 182 2.69 7.36 -0.47
C LEU A 182 2.61 8.34 0.71
N LEU A 183 3.55 9.29 0.78
CA LEU A 183 3.55 10.35 1.79
C LEU A 183 2.44 11.40 1.57
N GLY A 184 1.82 11.42 0.41
CA GLY A 184 0.58 12.16 0.14
C GLY A 184 -0.64 11.53 0.80
N SER A 185 -0.50 11.06 2.04
CA SER A 185 -1.53 10.37 2.82
C SER A 185 -1.65 10.95 4.23
N ARG A 186 -2.73 10.58 4.94
CA ARG A 186 -2.97 10.98 6.33
C ARG A 186 -2.36 9.99 7.32
N HIS A 187 -2.31 8.71 6.96
CA HIS A 187 -1.75 7.65 7.79
C HIS A 187 -1.27 6.48 6.95
N ILE A 188 -0.13 5.91 7.34
CA ILE A 188 0.41 4.68 6.74
C ILE A 188 0.35 3.56 7.77
N HIS A 189 -0.16 2.40 7.38
CA HIS A 189 -0.30 1.22 8.19
C HIS A 189 0.57 0.10 7.63
N LEU A 190 1.32 -0.58 8.49
CA LEU A 190 2.28 -1.62 8.09
C LEU A 190 2.03 -2.91 8.91
N PRO A 191 1.20 -3.85 8.41
CA PRO A 191 1.05 -5.15 9.04
C PRO A 191 2.27 -6.03 8.80
N LEU A 192 2.83 -6.59 9.89
CA LEU A 192 4.04 -7.39 9.88
C LEU A 192 3.84 -8.68 10.70
N ALA A 193 3.82 -9.81 10.04
CA ALA A 193 3.72 -11.13 10.67
C ALA A 193 5.03 -11.90 10.54
N GLY A 194 5.42 -12.55 11.60
CA GLY A 194 6.58 -13.44 11.65
C GLY A 194 7.90 -12.77 12.07
N ALA A 195 8.77 -13.58 12.64
CA ALA A 195 10.04 -13.14 13.21
C ALA A 195 10.99 -12.52 12.17
N ALA A 196 11.01 -13.06 10.93
CA ALA A 196 11.87 -12.56 9.85
C ALA A 196 11.54 -11.10 9.50
N LYS A 197 10.25 -10.78 9.28
CA LYS A 197 9.81 -9.41 8.98
C LYS A 197 10.04 -8.46 10.16
N ARG A 198 9.81 -8.91 11.38
CA ARG A 198 10.10 -8.10 12.59
C ARG A 198 11.59 -7.76 12.71
N ALA A 199 12.47 -8.69 12.36
CA ALA A 199 13.91 -8.43 12.35
C ALA A 199 14.31 -7.40 11.26
N VAL A 200 13.71 -7.47 10.08
CA VAL A 200 13.91 -6.46 9.02
C VAL A 200 13.40 -5.10 9.45
N PHE A 201 12.21 -5.02 10.03
CA PHE A 201 11.63 -3.81 10.56
C PHE A 201 12.54 -3.13 11.60
N ALA A 202 13.04 -3.91 12.58
CA ALA A 202 13.96 -3.39 13.59
C ALA A 202 15.27 -2.85 12.96
N ARG A 203 15.84 -3.56 11.97
CA ARG A 203 17.03 -3.09 11.23
C ARG A 203 16.75 -1.81 10.44
N ALA A 204 15.57 -1.70 9.82
CA ALA A 204 15.19 -0.52 9.04
C ALA A 204 15.06 0.73 9.92
N LEU A 205 14.49 0.59 11.11
CA LEU A 205 14.41 1.67 12.11
C LEU A 205 15.79 2.07 12.67
N ALA A 206 16.67 1.09 12.92
CA ALA A 206 17.97 1.35 13.50
C ALA A 206 18.93 2.06 12.54
N ASN A 207 18.87 1.73 11.25
CA ASN A 207 19.86 2.20 10.27
C ASN A 207 19.36 3.35 9.40
N CYS A 208 18.05 3.48 9.19
CA CYS A 208 17.43 4.50 8.34
C CYS A 208 18.12 4.64 6.95
N ASP A 209 18.52 3.51 6.35
CA ASP A 209 19.15 3.47 5.02
C ASP A 209 18.15 2.99 3.97
N PRO A 210 17.46 3.93 3.27
CA PRO A 210 16.39 3.58 2.34
C PRO A 210 16.88 2.96 1.03
N LEU A 211 18.15 3.08 0.68
CA LEU A 211 18.68 2.41 -0.51
C LEU A 211 18.95 0.92 -0.26
N ARG A 212 19.23 0.54 0.98
CA ARG A 212 19.42 -0.86 1.39
C ARG A 212 18.13 -1.52 1.85
N LEU A 213 17.27 -0.77 2.55
CA LEU A 213 15.97 -1.22 3.05
C LEU A 213 14.92 -0.15 2.70
N PRO A 214 14.30 -0.20 1.52
CA PRO A 214 13.40 0.86 1.05
C PRO A 214 12.26 1.22 2.01
N VAL A 215 11.78 0.27 2.82
CA VAL A 215 10.80 0.53 3.89
C VAL A 215 11.29 1.58 4.90
N ALA A 216 12.61 1.74 5.08
CA ALA A 216 13.17 2.76 5.97
C ALA A 216 12.78 4.18 5.53
N ALA A 217 12.57 4.43 4.24
CA ALA A 217 12.06 5.71 3.76
C ALA A 217 10.66 6.05 4.31
N VAL A 218 9.85 5.03 4.56
CA VAL A 218 8.53 5.17 5.19
C VAL A 218 8.65 5.25 6.72
N LEU A 219 9.52 4.46 7.31
CA LEU A 219 9.63 4.35 8.77
C LEU A 219 10.38 5.52 9.42
N CYS A 220 11.39 6.09 8.75
CA CYS A 220 12.26 7.13 9.32
C CYS A 220 11.84 8.57 8.95
N GLN A 221 10.77 8.73 8.20
CA GLN A 221 10.24 10.07 7.87
C GLN A 221 9.36 10.61 9.02
N SER A 222 9.06 11.92 9.01
CA SER A 222 8.26 12.58 10.03
C SER A 222 7.00 13.29 9.50
N ALA A 223 6.75 13.22 8.19
CA ALA A 223 5.66 13.93 7.52
C ALA A 223 4.29 13.28 7.77
N VAL A 224 4.25 11.93 7.82
CA VAL A 224 3.02 11.14 7.92
C VAL A 224 3.14 10.16 9.08
N PRO A 225 2.13 10.05 9.96
CA PRO A 225 2.13 9.02 11.01
C PRO A 225 2.16 7.61 10.42
N VAL A 226 2.92 6.73 11.06
CA VAL A 226 3.04 5.31 10.67
C VAL A 226 2.67 4.44 11.87
N THR A 227 1.81 3.44 11.66
CA THR A 227 1.50 2.42 12.67
C THR A 227 1.90 1.04 12.14
N ALA A 228 2.77 0.34 12.86
CA ALA A 228 3.14 -1.04 12.62
C ALA A 228 2.27 -1.98 13.47
N TYR A 229 1.69 -3.01 12.83
CA TYR A 229 0.87 -4.06 13.48
C TYR A 229 1.69 -5.34 13.50
N LEU A 230 2.24 -5.67 14.66
CA LEU A 230 3.22 -6.75 14.81
C LEU A 230 2.54 -8.00 15.38
N SER A 231 2.65 -9.12 14.68
CA SER A 231 2.13 -10.43 15.12
C SER A 231 3.16 -11.54 14.98
N PRO A 232 2.94 -12.70 15.59
CA PRO A 232 3.76 -13.88 15.42
C PRO A 232 3.87 -14.33 13.97
#